data_fd6f0d7df3408441d18a68f016be0187
#
_entry.id   fd6f0d7df3408441d18a68f016be0187
#
_cell.length_a   1.000
_cell.length_b   1.000
_cell.length_c   1.000
_cell.angle_alpha   90.00
_cell.angle_beta   90.00
_cell.angle_gamma   90.00
#
_symmetry.space_group_name_H-M   'P 1'
#
loop_
_entity.id
_entity.type
_entity.pdbx_description
1 polymer ?
#
loop_
_entity_poly.entity_id
_entity_poly.type
_entity_poly.pdbx_seq_one_letter_code
_entity_poly.pdbx_strand_id
1 'polypeptide(L)'
;MKLFIASDIHGDIECAKATYEAYRKEGADKLLLLGDLLYHGPRNDLPPAYAPKQVIELLNGIGEELICVRGNCDTEVDQMVLTFPILADYALICADGVTVFATHGHNHNTDKCPPLAKGEVLLHGHTHVLCAKEFGNQNYYLNPGSVTLPKEGNPKTYAILENGIFTVKDFSSNVVLKKDLR
;
A
#
# COMPACT_ATOMS: atom_id res chain seq x y z
N MET A 1 -6.92 15.19 5.40
CA MET A 1 -5.64 14.45 5.50
C MET A 1 -5.36 13.81 4.15
N LYS A 2 -4.21 14.10 3.56
CA LYS A 2 -3.76 13.47 2.32
C LYS A 2 -2.93 12.23 2.65
N LEU A 3 -3.37 11.07 2.19
CA LEU A 3 -2.71 9.78 2.43
C LEU A 3 -2.05 9.30 1.15
N PHE A 4 -0.74 9.05 1.20
CA PHE A 4 -0.02 8.34 0.15
C PHE A 4 -0.04 6.84 0.47
N ILE A 5 -0.32 6.01 -0.52
CA ILE A 5 -0.54 4.58 -0.33
C ILE A 5 0.35 3.79 -1.29
N ALA A 6 1.17 2.90 -0.75
CA ALA A 6 2.03 2.02 -1.52
C ALA A 6 1.97 0.59 -0.99
N SER A 7 2.28 -0.38 -1.83
CA SER A 7 2.24 -1.81 -1.47
C SER A 7 3.30 -2.59 -2.23
N ASP A 8 3.75 -3.68 -1.62
CA ASP A 8 4.52 -4.73 -2.29
C ASP A 8 5.87 -4.22 -2.84
N ILE A 9 6.71 -3.67 -1.92
CA ILE A 9 8.08 -3.18 -2.19
C ILE A 9 9.03 -4.34 -2.46
N HIS A 10 8.86 -5.46 -1.74
CA HIS A 10 9.63 -6.69 -1.92
C HIS A 10 11.16 -6.50 -1.96
N GLY A 11 11.68 -5.59 -1.16
CA GLY A 11 13.12 -5.38 -0.99
C GLY A 11 13.83 -4.66 -2.15
N ASP A 12 13.11 -4.14 -3.14
CA ASP A 12 13.69 -3.37 -4.25
C ASP A 12 13.97 -1.93 -3.83
N ILE A 13 15.25 -1.58 -3.76
CA ILE A 13 15.68 -0.25 -3.28
C ILE A 13 15.34 0.87 -4.26
N GLU A 14 15.39 0.63 -5.55
CA GLU A 14 15.08 1.68 -6.53
C GLU A 14 13.58 1.99 -6.53
N CYS A 15 12.73 0.97 -6.37
CA CYS A 15 11.30 1.18 -6.20
C CYS A 15 10.96 1.83 -4.85
N ALA A 16 11.66 1.48 -3.79
CA ALA A 16 11.50 2.13 -2.49
C ALA A 16 11.89 3.62 -2.53
N LYS A 17 13.01 3.98 -3.18
CA LYS A 17 13.42 5.37 -3.39
C LYS A 17 12.40 6.14 -4.23
N ALA A 18 11.96 5.59 -5.36
CA ALA A 18 10.95 6.21 -6.20
C ALA A 18 9.64 6.44 -5.44
N THR A 19 9.24 5.49 -4.58
CA THR A 19 8.08 5.62 -3.69
C THR A 19 8.25 6.77 -2.71
N TYR A 20 9.40 6.89 -2.06
CA TYR A 20 9.70 7.99 -1.14
C TYR A 20 9.72 9.35 -1.84
N GLU A 21 10.36 9.45 -3.00
CA GLU A 21 10.40 10.67 -3.81
C GLU A 21 8.99 11.10 -4.26
N ALA A 22 8.17 10.14 -4.72
CA ALA A 22 6.78 10.41 -5.08
C ALA A 22 5.97 10.87 -3.87
N TYR A 23 6.13 10.23 -2.71
CA TYR A 23 5.50 10.63 -1.44
C TYR A 23 5.84 12.09 -1.09
N ARG A 24 7.12 12.46 -1.13
CA ARG A 24 7.56 13.83 -0.84
C ARG A 24 7.03 14.84 -1.87
N LYS A 25 7.02 14.48 -3.15
CA LYS A 25 6.50 15.31 -4.25
C LYS A 25 4.99 15.55 -4.13
N GLU A 26 4.23 14.53 -3.75
CA GLU A 26 2.78 14.65 -3.54
C GLU A 26 2.43 15.51 -2.32
N GLY A 27 3.35 15.73 -1.39
CA GLY A 27 3.12 16.49 -0.17
C GLY A 27 2.04 15.86 0.71
N ALA A 28 2.02 14.54 0.81
CA ALA A 28 1.06 13.81 1.62
C ALA A 28 1.43 13.87 3.10
N ASP A 29 0.43 13.83 3.98
CA ASP A 29 0.61 13.93 5.44
C ASP A 29 1.18 12.64 6.04
N LYS A 30 0.82 11.49 5.46
CA LYS A 30 1.24 10.15 5.91
C LYS A 30 1.50 9.23 4.71
N LEU A 31 2.45 8.30 4.89
CA LEU A 31 2.73 7.20 3.99
C LEU A 31 2.17 5.90 4.59
N LEU A 32 1.15 5.34 3.95
CA LEU A 32 0.58 4.04 4.29
C LEU A 32 1.23 2.95 3.43
N LEU A 33 1.94 2.03 4.07
CA LEU A 33 2.49 0.83 3.45
C LEU A 33 1.57 -0.36 3.73
N LEU A 34 1.14 -1.04 2.69
CA LEU A 34 0.21 -2.18 2.80
C LEU A 34 0.94 -3.52 2.93
N GLY A 35 2.21 -3.52 3.36
CA GLY A 35 2.98 -4.73 3.64
C GLY A 35 3.83 -5.23 2.48
N ASP A 36 4.49 -6.37 2.69
CA ASP A 36 5.47 -7.02 1.84
C ASP A 36 6.67 -6.10 1.53
N LEU A 37 7.36 -5.69 2.62
CA LEU A 37 8.39 -4.65 2.56
C LEU A 37 9.74 -5.14 2.09
N LEU A 38 10.28 -6.21 2.68
CA LEU A 38 11.68 -6.60 2.55
C LEU A 38 11.91 -7.88 1.75
N TYR A 39 11.09 -8.90 1.95
CA TYR A 39 11.26 -10.19 1.30
C TYR A 39 10.51 -10.25 -0.03
N HIS A 40 11.19 -10.75 -1.07
CA HIS A 40 10.60 -10.84 -2.42
C HIS A 40 9.48 -11.89 -2.52
N GLY A 41 9.41 -12.85 -1.58
CA GLY A 41 8.46 -13.96 -1.60
C GLY A 41 8.95 -15.14 -2.49
N PRO A 42 8.63 -16.40 -2.11
CA PRO A 42 9.19 -17.58 -2.78
C PRO A 42 8.59 -17.82 -4.19
N ARG A 43 7.51 -17.13 -4.53
CA ARG A 43 6.81 -17.28 -5.82
C ARG A 43 7.15 -16.20 -6.84
N ASN A 44 7.89 -15.18 -6.44
CA ASN A 44 8.29 -14.08 -7.32
C ASN A 44 9.75 -14.22 -7.71
N ASP A 45 10.09 -13.77 -8.91
CA ASP A 45 11.49 -13.57 -9.27
C ASP A 45 12.11 -12.48 -8.38
N LEU A 46 13.42 -12.57 -8.20
CA LEU A 46 14.15 -11.58 -7.42
C LEU A 46 14.09 -10.22 -8.14
N PRO A 47 13.61 -9.15 -7.47
CA PRO A 47 13.60 -7.82 -8.07
C PRO A 47 15.01 -7.40 -8.53
N PRO A 48 15.13 -6.68 -9.66
CA PRO A 48 16.44 -6.32 -10.22
C PRO A 48 17.34 -5.52 -9.27
N ALA A 49 16.76 -4.67 -8.43
CA ALA A 49 17.48 -3.87 -7.43
C ALA A 49 17.25 -4.37 -6.01
N TYR A 50 17.20 -5.71 -5.81
CA TYR A 50 16.95 -6.30 -4.51
C TYR A 50 18.09 -6.00 -3.53
N ALA A 51 17.84 -5.13 -2.56
CA ALA A 51 18.77 -4.68 -1.54
C ALA A 51 18.05 -4.36 -0.21
N PRO A 52 17.50 -5.37 0.49
CA PRO A 52 16.62 -5.15 1.65
C PRO A 52 17.29 -4.33 2.77
N LYS A 53 18.61 -4.44 2.98
CA LYS A 53 19.31 -3.62 3.97
C LYS A 53 19.21 -2.12 3.66
N GLN A 54 19.30 -1.74 2.39
CA GLN A 54 19.14 -0.34 1.98
C GLN A 54 17.68 0.12 2.11
N VAL A 55 16.71 -0.78 1.85
CA VAL A 55 15.29 -0.49 2.08
C VAL A 55 15.02 -0.24 3.56
N ILE A 56 15.62 -1.03 4.47
CA ILE A 56 15.54 -0.81 5.92
C ILE A 56 16.05 0.58 6.30
N GLU A 57 17.23 0.97 5.83
CA GLU A 57 17.83 2.29 6.11
C GLU A 57 16.91 3.42 5.62
N LEU A 58 16.37 3.30 4.41
CA LEU A 58 15.46 4.28 3.83
C LEU A 58 14.17 4.42 4.65
N LEU A 59 13.50 3.31 4.93
CA LEU A 59 12.21 3.31 5.64
C LEU A 59 12.36 3.79 7.09
N ASN A 60 13.41 3.39 7.79
CA ASN A 60 13.71 3.88 9.14
C ASN A 60 13.98 5.39 9.18
N GLY A 61 14.48 5.96 8.09
CA GLY A 61 14.68 7.41 7.95
C GLY A 61 13.40 8.23 7.77
N ILE A 62 12.26 7.60 7.44
CA ILE A 62 10.97 8.28 7.28
C ILE A 62 10.28 8.48 8.64
N GLY A 63 10.41 7.51 9.55
CA GLY A 63 10.01 7.60 10.93
C GLY A 63 8.48 7.73 11.16
N GLU A 64 8.08 8.79 11.88
CA GLU A 64 6.70 8.98 12.38
C GLU A 64 5.64 9.23 11.30
N GLU A 65 6.04 9.45 10.06
CA GLU A 65 5.13 9.66 8.94
C GLU A 65 4.56 8.33 8.39
N LEU A 66 5.13 7.18 8.81
CA LEU A 66 4.73 5.85 8.35
C LEU A 66 3.56 5.26 9.13
N ILE A 67 2.64 4.68 8.38
CA ILE A 67 1.63 3.71 8.86
C ILE A 67 1.86 2.43 8.07
N CYS A 68 1.93 1.28 8.72
CA CYS A 68 2.15 0.02 8.03
C CYS A 68 1.21 -1.06 8.54
N VAL A 69 0.76 -1.92 7.64
CA VAL A 69 0.07 -3.18 7.96
C VAL A 69 0.89 -4.37 7.48
N ARG A 70 0.73 -5.52 8.14
CA ARG A 70 1.51 -6.72 7.89
C ARG A 70 1.18 -7.36 6.55
N GLY A 71 2.19 -7.55 5.70
CA GLY A 71 2.12 -8.43 4.55
C GLY A 71 2.36 -9.91 4.88
N ASN A 72 2.12 -10.80 3.92
CA ASN A 72 2.39 -12.22 4.11
C ASN A 72 3.88 -12.57 4.11
N CYS A 73 4.71 -11.68 3.60
CA CYS A 73 6.17 -11.83 3.62
C CYS A 73 6.82 -11.13 4.82
N ASP A 74 6.08 -10.32 5.58
CA ASP A 74 6.62 -9.60 6.73
C ASP A 74 6.60 -10.47 8.00
N THR A 75 7.71 -10.50 8.70
CA THR A 75 7.93 -11.37 9.85
C THR A 75 8.38 -10.61 11.09
N GLU A 76 8.39 -11.30 12.23
CA GLU A 76 8.94 -10.77 13.48
C GLU A 76 10.44 -10.43 13.34
N VAL A 77 11.16 -11.10 12.45
CA VAL A 77 12.58 -10.78 12.16
C VAL A 77 12.71 -9.44 11.44
N ASP A 78 11.79 -9.13 10.52
CA ASP A 78 11.76 -7.83 9.85
C ASP A 78 11.42 -6.71 10.84
N GLN A 79 10.51 -6.96 11.79
CA GLN A 79 10.22 -6.01 12.86
C GLN A 79 11.42 -5.71 13.76
N MET A 80 12.37 -6.62 13.92
CA MET A 80 13.57 -6.37 14.73
C MET A 80 14.50 -5.32 14.13
N VAL A 81 14.40 -5.07 12.83
CA VAL A 81 15.28 -4.13 12.09
C VAL A 81 14.55 -2.88 11.59
N LEU A 82 13.22 -2.88 11.63
CA LEU A 82 12.39 -1.72 11.31
C LEU A 82 11.92 -1.02 12.59
N THR A 83 12.08 0.30 12.65
CA THR A 83 11.83 1.11 13.85
C THR A 83 10.36 1.51 14.06
N PHE A 84 9.51 1.25 13.07
CA PHE A 84 8.06 1.49 13.11
C PHE A 84 7.30 0.16 13.11
N PRO A 85 6.06 0.11 13.63
CA PRO A 85 5.26 -1.12 13.69
C PRO A 85 4.92 -1.63 12.28
N ILE A 86 5.17 -2.92 12.01
CA ILE A 86 4.86 -3.56 10.73
C ILE A 86 3.95 -4.80 10.86
N LEU A 87 3.62 -5.24 12.07
CA LEU A 87 2.93 -6.51 12.31
C LEU A 87 1.43 -6.35 12.59
N ALA A 88 0.84 -5.17 12.37
CA ALA A 88 -0.59 -4.97 12.51
C ALA A 88 -1.34 -5.65 11.36
N ASP A 89 -2.28 -6.55 11.64
CA ASP A 89 -3.05 -7.25 10.60
C ASP A 89 -3.93 -6.28 9.79
N TYR A 90 -4.34 -5.17 10.40
CA TYR A 90 -5.10 -4.09 9.74
C TYR A 90 -4.93 -2.76 10.47
N ALA A 91 -5.33 -1.69 9.80
CA ALA A 91 -5.49 -0.37 10.37
C ALA A 91 -6.85 0.23 9.97
N LEU A 92 -7.53 0.87 10.92
CA LEU A 92 -8.72 1.67 10.63
C LEU A 92 -8.30 3.13 10.48
N ILE A 93 -8.55 3.70 9.32
CA ILE A 93 -8.16 5.08 8.99
C ILE A 93 -9.43 5.86 8.64
N CYS A 94 -9.69 6.93 9.41
CA CYS A 94 -10.78 7.86 9.11
C CYS A 94 -10.19 9.14 8.49
N ALA A 95 -10.46 9.36 7.22
CA ALA A 95 -9.97 10.52 6.47
C ALA A 95 -11.06 11.09 5.58
N ASP A 96 -11.30 12.40 5.70
CA ASP A 96 -12.18 13.17 4.82
C ASP A 96 -13.61 12.57 4.69
N GLY A 97 -14.13 12.01 5.79
CA GLY A 97 -15.47 11.40 5.83
C GLY A 97 -15.52 9.97 5.30
N VAL A 98 -14.40 9.38 4.94
CA VAL A 98 -14.28 7.99 4.50
C VAL A 98 -13.61 7.16 5.59
N THR A 99 -14.20 6.00 5.93
CA THR A 99 -13.58 4.99 6.81
C THR A 99 -12.94 3.92 5.95
N VAL A 100 -11.64 3.71 6.15
CA VAL A 100 -10.83 2.75 5.40
C VAL A 100 -10.37 1.64 6.33
N PHE A 101 -10.73 0.40 6.02
CA PHE A 101 -10.12 -0.80 6.57
C PHE A 101 -8.92 -1.16 5.68
N ALA A 102 -7.73 -0.76 6.10
CA ALA A 102 -6.48 -1.03 5.40
C ALA A 102 -5.87 -2.34 5.89
N THR A 103 -5.53 -3.24 4.99
CA THR A 103 -4.89 -4.53 5.27
C THR A 103 -3.98 -4.91 4.10
N HIS A 104 -3.25 -6.00 4.19
CA HIS A 104 -2.46 -6.46 3.04
C HIS A 104 -3.31 -7.20 2.00
N GLY A 105 -4.25 -8.03 2.41
CA GLY A 105 -5.12 -8.78 1.50
C GLY A 105 -5.01 -10.31 1.59
N HIS A 106 -3.99 -10.86 2.26
CA HIS A 106 -3.82 -12.30 2.41
C HIS A 106 -4.77 -12.93 3.43
N ASN A 107 -5.16 -12.20 4.48
CA ASN A 107 -6.11 -12.65 5.50
C ASN A 107 -7.51 -12.06 5.31
N HIS A 108 -7.59 -10.76 5.07
CA HIS A 108 -8.82 -10.03 4.81
C HIS A 108 -8.81 -9.51 3.37
N ASN A 109 -9.84 -9.85 2.60
CA ASN A 109 -10.00 -9.48 1.19
C ASN A 109 -11.48 -9.52 0.82
N THR A 110 -11.82 -9.43 -0.46
CA THR A 110 -13.22 -9.46 -0.91
C THR A 110 -13.92 -10.80 -0.66
N ASP A 111 -13.18 -11.92 -0.60
CA ASP A 111 -13.73 -13.27 -0.34
C ASP A 111 -13.83 -13.56 1.16
N LYS A 112 -12.93 -12.99 1.96
CA LYS A 112 -12.92 -13.02 3.42
C LYS A 112 -13.05 -11.58 3.95
N CYS A 113 -14.17 -10.95 3.61
CA CYS A 113 -14.43 -9.57 3.93
C CYS A 113 -14.53 -9.36 5.46
N PRO A 114 -13.79 -8.38 6.01
CA PRO A 114 -13.99 -7.97 7.40
C PRO A 114 -15.38 -7.34 7.58
N PRO A 115 -15.85 -7.18 8.81
CA PRO A 115 -17.12 -6.50 9.05
C PRO A 115 -16.98 -5.02 8.68
N LEU A 116 -17.59 -4.62 7.57
CA LEU A 116 -17.64 -3.25 7.07
C LEU A 116 -19.05 -2.68 7.22
N ALA A 117 -19.17 -1.47 7.70
CA ALA A 117 -20.40 -0.72 7.61
C ALA A 117 -20.64 -0.28 6.14
N LYS A 118 -21.89 0.09 5.83
CA LYS A 118 -22.24 0.57 4.50
C LYS A 118 -21.40 1.78 4.11
N GLY A 119 -20.82 1.77 2.91
CA GLY A 119 -20.02 2.85 2.36
C GLY A 119 -18.55 2.85 2.79
N GLU A 120 -18.13 1.93 3.68
CA GLU A 120 -16.73 1.83 4.08
C GLU A 120 -15.87 1.16 3.01
N VAL A 121 -14.59 1.42 3.09
CA VAL A 121 -13.57 1.00 2.12
C VAL A 121 -12.77 -0.18 2.66
N LEU A 122 -12.65 -1.23 1.85
CA LEU A 122 -11.60 -2.24 1.98
C LEU A 122 -10.43 -1.86 1.08
N LEU A 123 -9.29 -1.55 1.67
CA LEU A 123 -8.05 -1.20 0.97
C LEU A 123 -7.02 -2.29 1.20
N HIS A 124 -6.51 -2.92 0.13
CA HIS A 124 -5.42 -3.89 0.27
C HIS A 124 -4.53 -3.99 -0.99
N GLY A 125 -3.30 -4.50 -0.83
CA GLY A 125 -2.33 -4.83 -1.88
C GLY A 125 -2.37 -6.31 -2.28
N HIS A 126 -1.28 -7.03 -2.09
CA HIS A 126 -1.09 -8.48 -2.23
C HIS A 126 -1.29 -9.07 -3.62
N THR A 127 -2.33 -8.67 -4.33
CA THR A 127 -2.62 -9.19 -5.68
C THR A 127 -1.71 -8.59 -6.73
N HIS A 128 -1.08 -7.45 -6.45
CA HIS A 128 -0.30 -6.62 -7.37
C HIS A 128 -1.10 -6.08 -8.57
N VAL A 129 -2.43 -6.11 -8.46
CA VAL A 129 -3.36 -5.64 -9.50
C VAL A 129 -4.12 -4.44 -8.97
N LEU A 130 -3.96 -3.29 -9.62
CA LEU A 130 -4.69 -2.09 -9.23
C LEU A 130 -6.20 -2.26 -9.42
N CYS A 131 -7.00 -1.73 -8.50
CA CYS A 131 -8.45 -1.85 -8.53
C CYS A 131 -9.14 -0.70 -7.79
N ALA A 132 -10.30 -0.27 -8.30
CA ALA A 132 -11.23 0.58 -7.56
C ALA A 132 -12.66 0.28 -8.02
N LYS A 133 -13.36 -0.56 -7.26
CA LYS A 133 -14.72 -1.01 -7.59
C LYS A 133 -15.61 -1.03 -6.38
N GLU A 134 -16.90 -0.91 -6.62
CA GLU A 134 -17.92 -1.17 -5.61
C GLU A 134 -18.11 -2.68 -5.41
N PHE A 135 -18.42 -3.08 -4.18
CA PHE A 135 -18.75 -4.46 -3.84
C PHE A 135 -19.64 -4.52 -2.60
N GLY A 136 -20.23 -5.69 -2.37
CA GLY A 136 -21.01 -5.95 -1.16
C GLY A 136 -22.15 -4.94 -0.95
N ASN A 137 -22.22 -4.36 0.25
CA ASN A 137 -23.27 -3.43 0.65
C ASN A 137 -22.90 -1.97 0.38
N GLN A 138 -22.69 -1.60 -0.90
CA GLN A 138 -22.22 -0.27 -1.31
C GLN A 138 -20.86 0.11 -0.70
N ASN A 139 -20.02 -0.89 -0.44
CA ASN A 139 -18.64 -0.72 -0.01
C ASN A 139 -17.73 -0.55 -1.23
N TYR A 140 -16.51 -0.09 -0.99
CA TYR A 140 -15.49 0.05 -2.03
C TYR A 140 -14.32 -0.90 -1.76
N TYR A 141 -13.90 -1.61 -2.80
CA TYR A 141 -12.61 -2.31 -2.82
C TYR A 141 -11.60 -1.51 -3.61
N LEU A 142 -10.49 -1.15 -2.94
CA LEU A 142 -9.39 -0.36 -3.50
C LEU A 142 -8.08 -1.13 -3.40
N ASN A 143 -7.27 -1.05 -4.44
CA ASN A 143 -5.92 -1.61 -4.47
C ASN A 143 -5.00 -0.67 -5.24
N PRO A 144 -3.86 -0.22 -4.67
CA PRO A 144 -2.94 0.70 -5.35
C PRO A 144 -2.10 0.02 -6.44
N GLY A 145 -2.17 -1.31 -6.60
CA GLY A 145 -1.21 -2.09 -7.37
C GLY A 145 0.06 -2.38 -6.59
N SER A 146 1.16 -2.65 -7.27
CA SER A 146 2.48 -2.85 -6.67
C SER A 146 3.48 -1.82 -7.19
N VAL A 147 4.33 -1.33 -6.29
CA VAL A 147 5.42 -0.41 -6.65
C VAL A 147 6.59 -1.15 -7.32
N THR A 148 6.69 -2.48 -7.16
CA THR A 148 7.83 -3.27 -7.65
C THR A 148 7.44 -4.31 -8.68
N LEU A 149 6.42 -5.12 -8.40
CA LEU A 149 6.05 -6.32 -9.16
C LEU A 149 4.60 -6.25 -9.67
N PRO A 150 4.21 -5.26 -10.49
CA PRO A 150 2.85 -5.17 -11.00
C PRO A 150 2.50 -6.39 -11.85
N LYS A 151 1.22 -6.77 -11.85
CA LYS A 151 0.68 -7.90 -12.63
C LYS A 151 -0.34 -7.42 -13.65
N GLU A 152 -0.76 -8.33 -14.53
CA GLU A 152 -1.78 -8.10 -15.57
C GLU A 152 -1.46 -6.93 -16.51
N GLY A 153 -0.17 -6.68 -16.77
CA GLY A 153 0.27 -5.62 -17.67
C GLY A 153 0.14 -4.20 -17.10
N ASN A 154 -0.17 -4.08 -15.80
CA ASN A 154 -0.23 -2.78 -15.14
C ASN A 154 1.16 -2.16 -14.98
N PRO A 155 1.29 -0.83 -14.98
CA PRO A 155 2.53 -0.15 -14.60
C PRO A 155 2.79 -0.29 -13.09
N LYS A 156 4.00 0.06 -12.65
CA LYS A 156 4.31 0.30 -11.23
C LYS A 156 3.53 1.52 -10.75
N THR A 157 2.78 1.39 -9.67
CA THR A 157 1.82 2.40 -9.21
C THR A 157 1.83 2.61 -7.71
N TYR A 158 1.39 3.79 -7.31
CA TYR A 158 1.00 4.17 -5.96
C TYR A 158 -0.38 4.84 -6.00
N ALA A 159 -0.98 5.07 -4.85
CA ALA A 159 -2.25 5.79 -4.80
C ALA A 159 -2.22 6.97 -3.82
N ILE A 160 -3.11 7.92 -4.05
CA ILE A 160 -3.42 9.05 -3.16
C ILE A 160 -4.88 8.94 -2.76
N LEU A 161 -5.15 9.08 -1.46
CA LEU A 161 -6.49 9.31 -0.94
C LEU A 161 -6.53 10.72 -0.34
N GLU A 162 -7.35 11.58 -0.94
CA GLU A 162 -7.51 12.98 -0.54
C GLU A 162 -8.91 13.46 -0.88
N ASN A 163 -9.58 14.17 0.04
CA ASN A 163 -10.92 14.71 -0.15
C ASN A 163 -11.97 13.67 -0.60
N GLY A 164 -11.88 12.43 -0.10
CA GLY A 164 -12.76 11.33 -0.49
C GLY A 164 -12.53 10.80 -1.90
N ILE A 165 -11.41 11.15 -2.53
CA ILE A 165 -11.06 10.70 -3.89
C ILE A 165 -9.83 9.79 -3.81
N PHE A 166 -9.96 8.57 -4.33
CA PHE A 166 -8.85 7.64 -4.52
C PHE A 166 -8.30 7.77 -5.93
N THR A 167 -7.01 8.07 -6.05
CA THR A 167 -6.33 8.27 -7.34
C THR A 167 -5.08 7.41 -7.40
N VAL A 168 -5.02 6.48 -8.35
CA VAL A 168 -3.82 5.67 -8.64
C VAL A 168 -3.00 6.37 -9.72
N LYS A 169 -1.70 6.50 -9.48
CA LYS A 169 -0.73 7.13 -10.40
C LYS A 169 0.45 6.19 -10.66
N ASP A 170 1.05 6.34 -11.84
CA ASP A 170 2.38 5.80 -12.11
C ASP A 170 3.48 6.74 -11.57
N PHE A 171 4.74 6.29 -11.60
CA PHE A 171 5.88 7.10 -11.14
C PHE A 171 6.27 8.25 -12.08
N SER A 172 5.63 8.36 -13.25
CA SER A 172 5.67 9.55 -14.10
C SER A 172 4.58 10.58 -13.75
N SER A 173 3.80 10.31 -12.70
CA SER A 173 2.67 11.12 -12.21
C SER A 173 1.44 11.12 -13.13
N ASN A 174 1.34 10.19 -14.09
CA ASN A 174 0.13 10.01 -14.87
C ASN A 174 -0.94 9.33 -14.02
N VAL A 175 -2.19 9.82 -14.13
CA VAL A 175 -3.34 9.18 -13.49
C VAL A 175 -3.73 7.93 -14.28
N VAL A 176 -3.65 6.77 -13.64
CA VAL A 176 -4.01 5.47 -14.21
C VAL A 176 -5.45 5.11 -13.90
N LEU A 177 -5.90 5.42 -12.67
CA LEU A 177 -7.27 5.16 -12.22
C LEU A 177 -7.70 6.21 -11.20
N LYS A 178 -8.98 6.55 -11.19
CA LYS A 178 -9.56 7.49 -10.22
C LYS A 178 -10.97 7.05 -9.82
N LYS A 179 -11.30 7.14 -8.52
CA LYS A 179 -12.63 6.82 -7.96
C LYS A 179 -13.02 7.87 -6.92
N ASP A 180 -14.21 8.42 -7.05
CA ASP A 180 -14.88 9.21 -6.00
C ASP A 180 -15.60 8.24 -5.06
N LEU A 181 -15.40 8.42 -3.76
CA LEU A 181 -15.90 7.55 -2.67
C LEU A 181 -17.04 8.20 -1.89
N ARG A 182 -17.45 9.41 -2.30
CA ARG A 182 -18.50 10.20 -1.63
C ARG A 182 -19.87 9.87 -2.18
#